data_3bdbfadde4e1f91e3eae5e0b900f7dc1
#
_entry.id   3bdbfadde4e1f91e3eae5e0b900f7dc1
#
_cell.length_a   1.000
_cell.length_b   1.000
_cell.length_c   1.000
_cell.angle_alpha   90.00
_cell.angle_beta   90.00
_cell.angle_gamma   90.00
#
_symmetry.space_group_name_H-M   'P 1'
#
loop_
_entity.id
_entity.type
_entity.pdbx_description
1 polymer ?
#
loop_
_entity_poly.entity_id
_entity_poly.type
_entity_poly.pdbx_seq_one_letter_code
_entity_poly.pdbx_strand_id
1 'polypeptide(L)'
;MTAQLIFALTLLLTLGVFAFTMRRIFINFRYTKKKALHNIPARLRETFKVAIAQEKIFRHPVMGLLHALVFWGFIVILFGSIEMVIDGLFGTERVFGFMGWFYNFLMASGDIFAAIIALAILVFLFRRLFLHVKRFYGPEMKPVSKADANLALSFILFLMLSLLGMNTFYLLEMHNEGHAFVGVYPVSQSLADLFAGMNDGSIIFWHNFNWWFHILLIFVFANVLPYSKHFHVFMSVPNVFVSRIEPLGKVDNMDNITKEVKLMLDPSAPMDSGAEEPIEKFGVSDANDVNWVNYMNALSCTECGRCTAVCPANITGKLLSPRKIMMDVRARMKEKSDGLIREGANFDDGKSLIGDYISEEELWACTMCNACAQECPININQPSLILDMRRYLVLEQSKAPSGLNTAFANIENNGAPWQFSPEDRMNWAEELYLNEK
;
A
#
# COMPACT_ATOMS: atom_id res chain seq x y z
N MET A 1 39.01 10.62 -6.78
CA MET A 1 38.44 10.87 -8.12
C MET A 1 37.88 9.62 -8.80
N THR A 2 38.57 8.49 -8.90
CA THR A 2 38.07 7.28 -9.56
C THR A 2 36.82 6.68 -8.83
N ALA A 3 36.85 6.59 -7.50
CA ALA A 3 35.73 6.07 -6.69
C ALA A 3 34.46 6.96 -6.81
N GLN A 4 34.63 8.27 -6.77
CA GLN A 4 33.54 9.24 -6.94
C GLN A 4 32.90 9.15 -8.33
N LEU A 5 33.70 8.95 -9.39
CA LEU A 5 33.20 8.77 -10.74
C LEU A 5 32.39 7.47 -10.85
N ILE A 6 32.91 6.37 -10.31
CA ILE A 6 32.18 5.07 -10.26
C ILE A 6 30.87 5.25 -9.48
N PHE A 7 30.91 5.92 -8.35
CA PHE A 7 29.73 6.19 -7.54
C PHE A 7 28.69 7.01 -8.32
N ALA A 8 29.09 8.12 -8.92
CA ALA A 8 28.22 9.00 -9.70
C ALA A 8 27.56 8.25 -10.88
N LEU A 9 28.31 7.43 -11.62
CA LEU A 9 27.77 6.62 -12.71
C LEU A 9 26.77 5.58 -12.19
N THR A 10 27.07 4.92 -11.08
CA THR A 10 26.16 3.94 -10.46
C THR A 10 24.87 4.60 -9.96
N LEU A 11 24.98 5.78 -9.34
CA LEU A 11 23.83 6.55 -8.89
C LEU A 11 22.96 7.02 -10.07
N LEU A 12 23.57 7.54 -11.15
CA LEU A 12 22.84 7.95 -12.35
C LEU A 12 22.11 6.79 -13.01
N LEU A 13 22.76 5.62 -13.11
CA LEU A 13 22.12 4.41 -13.60
C LEU A 13 20.91 4.01 -12.73
N THR A 14 21.12 3.98 -11.42
CA THR A 14 20.08 3.68 -10.42
C THR A 14 18.86 4.59 -10.54
N LEU A 15 19.10 5.91 -10.56
CA LEU A 15 18.05 6.91 -10.69
C LEU A 15 17.36 6.85 -12.06
N GLY A 16 18.10 6.59 -13.13
CA GLY A 16 17.55 6.43 -14.48
C GLY A 16 16.58 5.24 -14.57
N VAL A 17 16.99 4.07 -14.08
CA VAL A 17 16.14 2.87 -14.05
C VAL A 17 14.93 3.09 -13.13
N PHE A 18 15.14 3.67 -11.96
CA PHE A 18 14.07 3.98 -11.02
C PHE A 18 13.03 4.94 -11.63
N ALA A 19 13.50 6.04 -12.22
CA ALA A 19 12.62 7.03 -12.86
C ALA A 19 11.84 6.42 -14.04
N PHE A 20 12.47 5.58 -14.85
CA PHE A 20 11.81 4.87 -15.94
C PHE A 20 10.68 3.96 -15.41
N THR A 21 10.96 3.18 -14.39
CA THR A 21 9.96 2.29 -13.77
C THR A 21 8.81 3.08 -13.14
N MET A 22 9.12 4.13 -12.36
CA MET A 22 8.12 4.98 -11.72
C MET A 22 7.25 5.69 -12.76
N ARG A 23 7.85 6.20 -13.85
CA ARG A 23 7.09 6.80 -14.96
C ARG A 23 6.05 5.84 -15.52
N ARG A 24 6.40 4.55 -15.73
CA ARG A 24 5.46 3.53 -16.23
C ARG A 24 4.29 3.30 -15.25
N ILE A 25 4.56 3.27 -13.96
CA ILE A 25 3.51 3.12 -12.93
C ILE A 25 2.61 4.35 -12.87
N PHE A 26 3.21 5.56 -12.86
CA PHE A 26 2.45 6.80 -12.72
C PHE A 26 1.67 7.18 -13.98
N ILE A 27 2.11 6.80 -15.16
CA ILE A 27 1.35 6.99 -16.40
C ILE A 27 -0.03 6.31 -16.32
N ASN A 28 -0.13 5.15 -15.67
CA ASN A 28 -1.38 4.42 -15.54
C ASN A 28 -2.47 5.21 -14.79
N PHE A 29 -2.10 6.15 -13.92
CA PHE A 29 -3.07 7.04 -13.28
C PHE A 29 -3.85 7.91 -14.27
N ARG A 30 -3.29 8.19 -15.44
CA ARG A 30 -3.98 8.95 -16.51
C ARG A 30 -5.15 8.19 -17.13
N TYR A 31 -5.11 6.87 -17.04
CA TYR A 31 -6.12 5.97 -17.60
C TYR A 31 -7.16 5.52 -16.57
N THR A 32 -7.12 6.07 -15.36
CA THR A 32 -8.11 5.81 -14.31
C THR A 32 -9.14 6.95 -14.25
N LYS A 33 -10.33 6.64 -13.70
CA LYS A 33 -11.36 7.67 -13.50
C LYS A 33 -10.92 8.72 -12.48
N LYS A 34 -11.33 9.96 -12.70
CA LYS A 34 -11.07 11.06 -11.76
C LYS A 34 -11.90 10.90 -10.49
N LYS A 35 -11.36 11.30 -9.35
CA LYS A 35 -12.07 11.43 -8.08
C LYS A 35 -11.56 12.68 -7.36
N ALA A 36 -12.47 13.56 -6.99
CA ALA A 36 -12.13 14.77 -6.24
C ALA A 36 -11.81 14.44 -4.77
N LEU A 37 -10.86 15.18 -4.20
CA LEU A 37 -10.53 15.11 -2.78
C LEU A 37 -11.07 16.35 -2.07
N HIS A 38 -11.75 16.12 -0.96
CA HIS A 38 -12.30 17.17 -0.10
C HIS A 38 -11.69 17.10 1.28
N ASN A 39 -11.82 18.17 2.05
CA ASN A 39 -11.45 18.24 3.48
C ASN A 39 -9.98 17.87 3.76
N ILE A 40 -9.05 18.64 3.20
CA ILE A 40 -7.60 18.46 3.36
C ILE A 40 -7.17 18.39 4.84
N PRO A 41 -7.68 19.25 5.77
CA PRO A 41 -7.30 19.17 7.18
C PRO A 41 -7.63 17.82 7.83
N ALA A 42 -8.81 17.27 7.56
CA ALA A 42 -9.17 15.94 8.07
C ALA A 42 -8.26 14.85 7.51
N ARG A 43 -7.86 14.95 6.24
CA ARG A 43 -6.92 14.02 5.60
C ARG A 43 -5.53 14.07 6.21
N LEU A 44 -5.01 15.25 6.50
CA LEU A 44 -3.74 15.42 7.20
C LEU A 44 -3.79 14.80 8.60
N ARG A 45 -4.88 15.05 9.35
CA ARG A 45 -5.09 14.43 10.67
C ARG A 45 -5.14 12.91 10.59
N GLU A 46 -5.86 12.35 9.62
CA GLU A 46 -5.94 10.91 9.41
C GLU A 46 -4.59 10.32 9.01
N THR A 47 -3.82 11.01 8.17
CA THR A 47 -2.47 10.61 7.76
C THR A 47 -1.54 10.55 8.97
N PHE A 48 -1.56 11.58 9.81
CA PHE A 48 -0.76 11.58 11.02
C PHE A 48 -1.14 10.41 11.94
N LYS A 49 -2.43 10.22 12.19
CA LYS A 49 -2.96 9.20 13.09
C LYS A 49 -2.64 7.78 12.61
N VAL A 50 -2.92 7.48 11.34
CA VAL A 50 -2.85 6.12 10.80
C VAL A 50 -1.47 5.80 10.23
N ALA A 51 -0.86 6.71 9.45
CA ALA A 51 0.41 6.43 8.79
C ALA A 51 1.62 6.75 9.68
N ILE A 52 1.62 7.87 10.40
CA ILE A 52 2.79 8.29 11.21
C ILE A 52 2.72 7.70 12.62
N ALA A 53 1.60 7.88 13.33
CA ALA A 53 1.40 7.33 14.67
C ALA A 53 1.08 5.82 14.67
N GLN A 54 0.86 5.21 13.48
CA GLN A 54 0.68 3.76 13.29
C GLN A 54 -0.50 3.15 14.07
N GLU A 55 -1.57 3.91 14.38
CA GLU A 55 -2.66 3.48 15.27
C GLU A 55 -3.26 2.11 14.89
N LYS A 56 -3.57 1.89 13.60
CA LYS A 56 -4.14 0.61 13.15
C LYS A 56 -3.15 -0.55 13.17
N ILE A 57 -1.86 -0.27 13.14
CA ILE A 57 -0.80 -1.27 13.23
C ILE A 57 -0.79 -1.87 14.64
N PHE A 58 -0.98 -1.05 15.68
CA PHE A 58 -1.01 -1.46 17.08
C PHE A 58 -2.20 -2.32 17.50
N ARG A 59 -3.19 -2.55 16.64
CA ARG A 59 -4.24 -3.57 16.88
C ARG A 59 -3.67 -4.98 17.13
N HIS A 60 -2.46 -5.24 16.64
CA HIS A 60 -1.68 -6.43 16.97
C HIS A 60 -0.42 -6.00 17.74
N PRO A 61 -0.46 -5.86 19.06
CA PRO A 61 0.49 -5.05 19.83
C PRO A 61 1.94 -5.48 19.62
N VAL A 62 2.28 -6.77 19.72
CA VAL A 62 3.68 -7.23 19.58
C VAL A 62 4.20 -7.00 18.15
N MET A 63 3.50 -7.51 17.15
CA MET A 63 3.92 -7.35 15.75
C MET A 63 3.76 -5.91 15.28
N GLY A 64 2.83 -5.18 15.84
CA GLY A 64 2.61 -3.76 15.59
C GLY A 64 3.75 -2.92 16.13
N LEU A 65 4.18 -3.15 17.35
CA LEU A 65 5.33 -2.44 17.94
C LEU A 65 6.60 -2.67 17.12
N LEU A 66 6.90 -3.93 16.80
CA LEU A 66 8.09 -4.23 15.97
C LEU A 66 8.02 -3.53 14.60
N HIS A 67 6.85 -3.52 13.94
CA HIS A 67 6.68 -2.83 12.66
C HIS A 67 6.80 -1.31 12.82
N ALA A 68 6.25 -0.72 13.87
CA ALA A 68 6.33 0.71 14.12
C ALA A 68 7.78 1.15 14.39
N LEU A 69 8.55 0.35 15.15
CA LEU A 69 9.98 0.58 15.38
C LEU A 69 10.79 0.51 14.07
N VAL A 70 10.47 -0.45 13.18
CA VAL A 70 11.08 -0.52 11.85
C VAL A 70 10.73 0.73 11.03
N PHE A 71 9.48 1.18 11.05
CA PHE A 71 9.05 2.38 10.31
C PHE A 71 9.71 3.66 10.82
N TRP A 72 9.68 3.92 12.13
CA TRP A 72 10.29 5.13 12.70
C TRP A 72 11.82 5.10 12.59
N GLY A 73 12.42 3.93 12.81
CA GLY A 73 13.86 3.77 12.63
C GLY A 73 14.30 3.97 11.18
N PHE A 74 13.51 3.53 10.20
CA PHE A 74 13.76 3.81 8.79
C PHE A 74 13.81 5.33 8.52
N ILE A 75 12.88 6.11 9.09
CA ILE A 75 12.88 7.57 8.91
C ILE A 75 14.16 8.20 9.48
N VAL A 76 14.63 7.73 10.64
CA VAL A 76 15.86 8.22 11.26
C VAL A 76 17.10 7.85 10.43
N ILE A 77 17.19 6.58 9.99
CA ILE A 77 18.34 6.08 9.22
C ILE A 77 18.40 6.72 7.83
N LEU A 78 17.28 7.15 7.27
CA LEU A 78 17.23 7.82 5.97
C LEU A 78 18.14 9.07 5.92
N PHE A 79 18.29 9.79 7.05
CA PHE A 79 19.19 10.93 7.14
C PHE A 79 20.64 10.52 6.87
N GLY A 80 21.13 9.45 7.49
CA GLY A 80 22.48 8.92 7.22
C GLY A 80 22.64 8.39 5.78
N SER A 81 21.57 7.82 5.19
CA SER A 81 21.61 7.39 3.78
C SER A 81 21.76 8.58 2.81
N ILE A 82 21.14 9.73 3.12
CA ILE A 82 21.32 10.98 2.35
C ILE A 82 22.77 11.47 2.48
N GLU A 83 23.32 11.45 3.70
CA GLU A 83 24.72 11.78 3.95
C GLU A 83 25.66 10.92 3.12
N MET A 84 25.47 9.58 3.11
CA MET A 84 26.29 8.67 2.32
C MET A 84 26.26 8.97 0.81
N VAL A 85 25.11 9.40 0.28
CA VAL A 85 25.02 9.81 -1.14
C VAL A 85 25.85 11.07 -1.40
N ILE A 86 25.81 12.05 -0.50
CA ILE A 86 26.59 13.28 -0.63
C ILE A 86 28.08 12.96 -0.50
N ASP A 87 28.47 12.19 0.51
CA ASP A 87 29.86 11.80 0.74
C ASP A 87 30.42 11.00 -0.45
N GLY A 88 29.63 10.08 -1.01
CA GLY A 88 30.02 9.31 -2.20
C GLY A 88 30.22 10.15 -3.46
N LEU A 89 29.42 11.21 -3.64
CA LEU A 89 29.52 12.11 -4.79
C LEU A 89 30.71 13.06 -4.66
N PHE A 90 30.89 13.66 -3.50
CA PHE A 90 31.89 14.74 -3.30
C PHE A 90 33.19 14.24 -2.69
N GLY A 91 33.26 12.98 -2.24
CA GLY A 91 34.42 12.42 -1.55
C GLY A 91 34.65 13.06 -0.19
N THR A 92 33.57 13.51 0.45
CA THR A 92 33.58 13.99 1.83
C THR A 92 33.39 12.81 2.79
N GLU A 93 33.59 13.04 4.05
CA GLU A 93 33.35 12.07 5.11
C GLU A 93 32.55 12.73 6.20
N ARG A 94 31.37 12.15 6.50
CA ARG A 94 30.45 12.66 7.54
C ARG A 94 30.14 14.15 7.34
N VAL A 95 29.69 14.51 6.15
CA VAL A 95 29.47 15.90 5.72
C VAL A 95 28.56 16.70 6.66
N PHE A 96 27.61 16.04 7.33
CA PHE A 96 26.73 16.70 8.29
C PHE A 96 27.29 16.81 9.73
N GLY A 97 28.52 16.36 9.96
CA GLY A 97 29.19 16.46 11.27
C GLY A 97 29.27 17.89 11.83
N PHE A 98 29.20 18.92 10.96
CA PHE A 98 29.15 20.32 11.39
C PHE A 98 27.93 20.67 12.25
N MET A 99 26.87 19.85 12.24
CA MET A 99 25.67 20.05 13.07
C MET A 99 25.89 19.71 14.55
N GLY A 100 27.07 19.23 14.94
CA GLY A 100 27.49 19.04 16.32
C GLY A 100 26.60 18.07 17.11
N TRP A 101 26.02 18.53 18.23
CA TRP A 101 25.23 17.69 19.10
C TRP A 101 24.02 17.06 18.45
N PHE A 102 23.38 17.76 17.48
CA PHE A 102 22.24 17.25 16.77
C PHE A 102 22.62 16.08 15.85
N TYR A 103 23.77 16.19 15.20
CA TYR A 103 24.34 15.09 14.43
C TYR A 103 24.63 13.87 15.32
N ASN A 104 25.29 14.09 16.46
CA ASN A 104 25.54 13.02 17.42
C ASN A 104 24.28 12.31 17.89
N PHE A 105 23.21 13.06 18.14
CA PHE A 105 21.90 12.51 18.52
C PHE A 105 21.30 11.66 17.36
N LEU A 106 21.35 12.15 16.12
CA LEU A 106 20.86 11.43 14.95
C LEU A 106 21.65 10.14 14.70
N MET A 107 22.98 10.20 14.78
CA MET A 107 23.83 9.02 14.58
C MET A 107 23.64 7.99 15.68
N ALA A 108 23.57 8.41 16.94
CA ALA A 108 23.30 7.50 18.05
C ALA A 108 21.93 6.82 17.93
N SER A 109 20.90 7.60 17.59
CA SER A 109 19.56 7.03 17.37
C SER A 109 19.54 6.08 16.18
N GLY A 110 20.20 6.41 15.07
CA GLY A 110 20.34 5.57 13.89
C GLY A 110 21.04 4.24 14.18
N ASP A 111 22.12 4.27 14.93
CA ASP A 111 22.88 3.11 15.33
C ASP A 111 22.08 2.15 16.24
N ILE A 112 21.32 2.70 17.20
CA ILE A 112 20.40 1.94 18.06
C ILE A 112 19.26 1.36 17.22
N PHE A 113 18.64 2.15 16.34
CA PHE A 113 17.56 1.67 15.47
C PHE A 113 18.04 0.60 14.49
N ALA A 114 19.27 0.67 14.01
CA ALA A 114 19.83 -0.39 13.15
C ALA A 114 19.82 -1.76 13.85
N ALA A 115 20.22 -1.82 15.11
CA ALA A 115 20.16 -3.04 15.91
C ALA A 115 18.72 -3.49 16.19
N ILE A 116 17.84 -2.57 16.57
CA ILE A 116 16.41 -2.86 16.81
C ILE A 116 15.75 -3.41 15.54
N ILE A 117 16.00 -2.78 14.39
CA ILE A 117 15.44 -3.23 13.10
C ILE A 117 15.99 -4.60 12.74
N ALA A 118 17.30 -4.84 12.89
CA ALA A 118 17.88 -6.15 12.62
C ALA A 118 17.19 -7.25 13.44
N LEU A 119 16.99 -7.05 14.74
CA LEU A 119 16.28 -7.98 15.60
C LEU A 119 14.81 -8.16 15.19
N ALA A 120 14.11 -7.07 14.89
CA ALA A 120 12.71 -7.13 14.43
C ALA A 120 12.57 -7.91 13.12
N ILE A 121 13.47 -7.70 12.17
CA ILE A 121 13.49 -8.41 10.89
C ILE A 121 13.80 -9.92 11.09
N LEU A 122 14.71 -10.26 11.99
CA LEU A 122 14.96 -11.66 12.35
C LEU A 122 13.68 -12.34 12.91
N VAL A 123 12.94 -11.65 13.77
CA VAL A 123 11.64 -12.13 14.26
C VAL A 123 10.64 -12.30 13.12
N PHE A 124 10.57 -11.33 12.17
CA PHE A 124 9.66 -11.44 11.04
C PHE A 124 10.05 -12.56 10.07
N LEU A 125 11.34 -12.78 9.80
CA LEU A 125 11.84 -13.89 9.00
C LEU A 125 11.56 -15.22 9.68
N PHE A 126 11.89 -15.36 10.98
CA PHE A 126 11.60 -16.56 11.76
C PHE A 126 10.10 -16.91 11.69
N ARG A 127 9.24 -15.91 11.92
CA ARG A 127 7.79 -16.07 11.85
C ARG A 127 7.31 -16.53 10.47
N ARG A 128 7.94 -16.09 9.40
CA ARG A 128 7.55 -16.44 8.02
C ARG A 128 8.08 -17.80 7.58
N LEU A 129 9.27 -18.15 8.02
CA LEU A 129 9.95 -19.38 7.58
C LEU A 129 9.56 -20.60 8.42
N PHE A 130 9.37 -20.40 9.72
CA PHE A 130 9.17 -21.50 10.67
C PHE A 130 7.76 -21.59 11.26
N LEU A 131 7.00 -20.47 11.32
CA LEU A 131 5.67 -20.49 11.88
C LEU A 131 4.58 -20.49 10.79
N HIS A 132 3.60 -21.37 10.95
CA HIS A 132 2.44 -21.42 10.05
C HIS A 132 1.42 -20.34 10.40
N VAL A 133 1.54 -19.17 9.78
CA VAL A 133 0.60 -18.05 9.97
C VAL A 133 -0.51 -18.15 8.91
N LYS A 134 -1.70 -18.63 9.30
CA LYS A 134 -2.83 -18.91 8.39
C LYS A 134 -3.09 -17.81 7.36
N ARG A 135 -3.05 -16.51 7.74
CA ARG A 135 -3.30 -15.38 6.82
C ARG A 135 -2.24 -15.20 5.72
N PHE A 136 -1.07 -15.83 5.80
CA PHE A 136 -0.04 -15.78 4.75
C PHE A 136 -0.25 -16.86 3.67
N TYR A 137 -1.30 -17.65 3.84
CA TYR A 137 -1.69 -18.67 2.89
C TYR A 137 -3.06 -18.32 2.29
N GLY A 138 -3.37 -18.91 1.16
CA GLY A 138 -4.60 -18.71 0.41
C GLY A 138 -4.37 -19.03 -1.07
N PRO A 139 -5.41 -19.34 -1.83
CA PRO A 139 -5.28 -19.69 -3.26
C PRO A 139 -4.65 -18.56 -4.08
N GLU A 140 -4.84 -17.30 -3.70
CA GLU A 140 -4.25 -16.13 -4.34
C GLU A 140 -2.75 -15.93 -4.01
N MET A 141 -2.22 -16.61 -2.99
CA MET A 141 -0.83 -16.44 -2.52
C MET A 141 0.14 -17.31 -3.29
N LYS A 142 0.55 -16.85 -4.47
CA LYS A 142 1.53 -17.52 -5.32
C LYS A 142 2.92 -17.62 -4.64
N PRO A 143 3.76 -18.62 -5.01
CA PRO A 143 5.13 -18.74 -4.47
C PRO A 143 5.97 -17.47 -4.63
N VAL A 144 5.84 -16.78 -5.77
CA VAL A 144 6.54 -15.51 -6.05
C VAL A 144 6.20 -14.43 -5.00
N SER A 145 4.93 -14.33 -4.59
CA SER A 145 4.52 -13.37 -3.54
C SER A 145 5.13 -13.69 -2.17
N LYS A 146 5.36 -14.99 -1.86
CA LYS A 146 6.05 -15.38 -0.62
C LYS A 146 7.54 -15.08 -0.69
N ALA A 147 8.17 -15.40 -1.83
CA ALA A 147 9.59 -15.13 -2.07
C ALA A 147 9.90 -13.63 -2.02
N ASP A 148 9.08 -12.79 -2.65
CA ASP A 148 9.21 -11.33 -2.63
C ASP A 148 9.30 -10.76 -1.20
N ALA A 149 8.42 -11.19 -0.29
CA ALA A 149 8.48 -10.72 1.08
C ALA A 149 9.73 -11.17 1.83
N ASN A 150 10.20 -12.41 1.60
CA ASN A 150 11.42 -12.91 2.24
C ASN A 150 12.64 -12.18 1.68
N LEU A 151 12.70 -11.95 0.37
CA LEU A 151 13.76 -11.20 -0.29
C LEU A 151 13.87 -9.78 0.29
N ALA A 152 12.76 -9.06 0.38
CA ALA A 152 12.78 -7.70 0.92
C ALA A 152 13.19 -7.65 2.41
N LEU A 153 12.72 -8.59 3.24
CA LEU A 153 13.19 -8.70 4.62
C LEU A 153 14.68 -9.00 4.69
N SER A 154 15.20 -9.86 3.80
CA SER A 154 16.63 -10.15 3.74
C SER A 154 17.45 -8.92 3.33
N PHE A 155 16.97 -8.13 2.37
CA PHE A 155 17.62 -6.85 2.02
C PHE A 155 17.70 -5.93 3.23
N ILE A 156 16.59 -5.75 3.97
CA ILE A 156 16.59 -4.89 5.16
C ILE A 156 17.57 -5.41 6.22
N LEU A 157 17.61 -6.74 6.44
CA LEU A 157 18.55 -7.34 7.39
C LEU A 157 20.00 -7.04 7.00
N PHE A 158 20.38 -7.27 5.74
CA PHE A 158 21.73 -7.02 5.27
C PHE A 158 22.09 -5.54 5.27
N LEU A 159 21.11 -4.64 5.01
CA LEU A 159 21.30 -3.20 5.18
C LEU A 159 21.63 -2.85 6.63
N MET A 160 20.93 -3.41 7.60
CA MET A 160 21.22 -3.13 9.01
C MET A 160 22.57 -3.72 9.45
N LEU A 161 22.89 -4.93 9.03
CA LEU A 161 24.18 -5.55 9.36
C LEU A 161 25.35 -4.77 8.74
N SER A 162 25.22 -4.36 7.47
CA SER A 162 26.27 -3.56 6.82
C SER A 162 26.39 -2.15 7.41
N LEU A 163 25.29 -1.54 7.86
CA LEU A 163 25.34 -0.24 8.55
C LEU A 163 26.08 -0.33 9.88
N LEU A 164 25.75 -1.32 10.70
CA LEU A 164 26.46 -1.58 11.94
C LEU A 164 27.95 -1.93 11.70
N GLY A 165 28.20 -2.78 10.69
CA GLY A 165 29.58 -3.13 10.29
C GLY A 165 30.37 -1.91 9.84
N MET A 166 29.81 -1.07 8.98
CA MET A 166 30.44 0.16 8.51
C MET A 166 30.83 1.07 9.69
N ASN A 167 29.88 1.33 10.60
CA ASN A 167 30.15 2.18 11.77
C ASN A 167 31.19 1.54 12.72
N THR A 168 31.13 0.23 12.92
CA THR A 168 32.07 -0.51 13.77
C THR A 168 33.52 -0.38 13.25
N PHE A 169 33.72 -0.63 11.94
CA PHE A 169 35.07 -0.56 11.34
C PHE A 169 35.54 0.88 11.15
N TYR A 170 34.64 1.85 10.96
CA TYR A 170 34.97 3.27 11.00
C TYR A 170 35.55 3.68 12.35
N LEU A 171 34.94 3.26 13.47
CA LEU A 171 35.44 3.57 14.82
C LEU A 171 36.83 2.97 15.06
N LEU A 172 37.07 1.72 14.61
CA LEU A 172 38.36 1.06 14.74
C LEU A 172 39.47 1.74 13.89
N GLU A 173 39.13 2.12 12.65
CA GLU A 173 40.02 2.83 11.76
C GLU A 173 40.49 4.16 12.36
N MET A 174 39.53 5.00 12.80
CA MET A 174 39.85 6.29 13.44
C MET A 174 40.63 6.11 14.75
N HIS A 175 40.32 5.10 15.55
CA HIS A 175 41.05 4.81 16.79
C HIS A 175 42.52 4.44 16.49
N ASN A 176 42.77 3.58 15.52
CA ASN A 176 44.11 3.11 15.17
C ASN A 176 44.95 4.22 14.53
N GLU A 177 44.35 5.12 13.75
CA GLU A 177 44.99 6.28 13.18
C GLU A 177 45.20 7.43 14.18
N GLY A 178 44.65 7.32 15.40
CA GLY A 178 44.75 8.38 16.43
C GLY A 178 43.88 9.61 16.11
N HIS A 179 42.89 9.47 15.25
CA HIS A 179 41.99 10.53 14.87
C HIS A 179 40.72 10.53 15.75
N ALA A 180 40.15 11.72 15.97
CA ALA A 180 38.85 11.84 16.60
C ALA A 180 37.74 11.47 15.60
N PHE A 181 36.88 10.51 15.95
CA PHE A 181 35.74 10.15 15.14
C PHE A 181 34.59 11.15 15.29
N VAL A 182 33.79 11.29 14.22
CA VAL A 182 32.60 12.16 14.17
C VAL A 182 31.35 11.33 14.38
N GLY A 183 30.47 11.78 15.27
CA GLY A 183 29.22 11.06 15.61
C GLY A 183 29.32 10.25 16.89
N VAL A 184 28.20 9.64 17.30
CA VAL A 184 28.08 8.75 18.46
C VAL A 184 27.41 7.46 18.02
N TYR A 185 28.03 6.31 18.33
CA TYR A 185 27.60 5.00 17.85
C TYR A 185 27.60 3.96 18.97
N PRO A 186 26.57 3.94 19.86
CA PRO A 186 26.60 3.14 21.10
C PRO A 186 26.69 1.63 20.86
N VAL A 187 25.96 1.12 19.85
CA VAL A 187 25.96 -0.31 19.51
C VAL A 187 27.24 -0.68 18.77
N SER A 188 27.60 0.10 17.75
CA SER A 188 28.80 -0.14 16.96
C SER A 188 30.08 -0.02 17.78
N GLN A 189 30.11 0.86 18.79
CA GLN A 189 31.23 0.95 19.76
C GLN A 189 31.40 -0.37 20.52
N SER A 190 30.29 -0.95 21.03
CA SER A 190 30.34 -2.24 21.72
C SER A 190 30.74 -3.40 20.80
N LEU A 191 30.40 -3.31 19.51
CA LEU A 191 30.84 -4.28 18.51
C LEU A 191 32.33 -4.11 18.16
N ALA A 192 32.86 -2.88 18.18
CA ALA A 192 34.27 -2.61 17.90
C ALA A 192 35.20 -3.35 18.86
N ASP A 193 34.83 -3.48 20.12
CA ASP A 193 35.61 -4.20 21.12
C ASP A 193 35.83 -5.67 20.74
N LEU A 194 34.91 -6.30 20.00
CA LEU A 194 35.04 -7.67 19.53
C LEU A 194 36.10 -7.84 18.42
N PHE A 195 36.44 -6.76 17.73
CA PHE A 195 37.35 -6.75 16.60
C PHE A 195 38.67 -5.98 16.88
N ALA A 196 38.89 -5.53 18.11
CA ALA A 196 40.04 -4.70 18.50
C ALA A 196 41.40 -5.36 18.21
N GLY A 197 41.47 -6.69 18.02
CA GLY A 197 42.71 -7.41 17.67
C GLY A 197 42.96 -7.57 16.18
N MET A 198 42.16 -6.97 15.31
CA MET A 198 42.36 -7.08 13.86
C MET A 198 43.49 -6.14 13.38
N ASN A 199 44.18 -6.56 12.32
CA ASN A 199 45.19 -5.72 11.66
C ASN A 199 44.52 -4.59 10.84
N ASP A 200 45.21 -3.47 10.69
CA ASP A 200 44.70 -2.27 10.02
C ASP A 200 44.24 -2.52 8.58
N GLY A 201 44.94 -3.33 7.83
CA GLY A 201 44.57 -3.67 6.44
C GLY A 201 43.22 -4.38 6.37
N SER A 202 42.90 -5.26 7.36
CA SER A 202 41.62 -5.92 7.46
C SER A 202 40.50 -4.96 7.91
N ILE A 203 40.79 -4.04 8.82
CA ILE A 203 39.85 -3.01 9.30
C ILE A 203 39.42 -2.12 8.12
N ILE A 204 40.38 -1.56 7.39
CA ILE A 204 40.15 -0.72 6.20
C ILE A 204 39.36 -1.50 5.12
N PHE A 205 39.73 -2.79 4.88
CA PHE A 205 38.99 -3.62 3.93
C PHE A 205 37.51 -3.76 4.34
N TRP A 206 37.22 -4.11 5.60
CA TRP A 206 35.87 -4.33 6.05
C TRP A 206 35.06 -3.03 6.16
N HIS A 207 35.68 -1.89 6.50
CA HIS A 207 35.05 -0.57 6.44
C HIS A 207 34.58 -0.26 5.01
N ASN A 208 35.50 -0.31 4.04
CA ASN A 208 35.18 -0.05 2.65
C ASN A 208 34.18 -1.05 2.05
N PHE A 209 34.33 -2.34 2.39
CA PHE A 209 33.39 -3.37 1.95
C PHE A 209 31.98 -3.08 2.44
N ASN A 210 31.78 -2.81 3.74
CA ASN A 210 30.45 -2.52 4.30
C ASN A 210 29.88 -1.23 3.73
N TRP A 211 30.68 -0.20 3.53
CA TRP A 211 30.25 1.06 2.92
C TRP A 211 29.72 0.85 1.50
N TRP A 212 30.49 0.22 0.64
CA TRP A 212 30.09 -0.06 -0.75
C TRP A 212 28.93 -1.05 -0.82
N PHE A 213 28.96 -2.09 -0.02
CA PHE A 213 27.89 -3.07 0.04
C PHE A 213 26.56 -2.42 0.46
N HIS A 214 26.58 -1.58 1.50
CA HIS A 214 25.41 -0.88 2.00
C HIS A 214 24.76 0.00 0.94
N ILE A 215 25.55 0.88 0.32
CA ILE A 215 25.00 1.84 -0.65
C ILE A 215 24.53 1.15 -1.94
N LEU A 216 25.27 0.17 -2.44
CA LEU A 216 24.86 -0.60 -3.61
C LEU A 216 23.58 -1.41 -3.32
N LEU A 217 23.46 -1.95 -2.11
CA LEU A 217 22.26 -2.68 -1.70
C LEU A 217 21.04 -1.73 -1.60
N ILE A 218 21.23 -0.48 -1.14
CA ILE A 218 20.18 0.57 -1.21
C ILE A 218 19.76 0.79 -2.66
N PHE A 219 20.71 0.95 -3.59
CA PHE A 219 20.42 1.22 -5.00
C PHE A 219 19.68 0.07 -5.68
N VAL A 220 20.08 -1.16 -5.41
CA VAL A 220 19.39 -2.37 -5.91
C VAL A 220 17.98 -2.45 -5.29
N PHE A 221 17.87 -2.29 -3.98
CA PHE A 221 16.60 -2.39 -3.28
C PHE A 221 15.62 -1.32 -3.75
N ALA A 222 16.05 -0.07 -3.92
CA ALA A 222 15.21 1.00 -4.46
C ALA A 222 14.59 0.63 -5.82
N ASN A 223 15.35 -0.04 -6.69
CA ASN A 223 14.87 -0.48 -8.00
C ASN A 223 14.01 -1.76 -7.96
N VAL A 224 14.12 -2.57 -6.91
CA VAL A 224 13.26 -3.73 -6.68
C VAL A 224 11.90 -3.32 -6.10
N LEU A 225 11.85 -2.28 -5.25
CA LEU A 225 10.65 -1.84 -4.54
C LEU A 225 9.42 -1.61 -5.44
N PRO A 226 9.49 -0.95 -6.61
CA PRO A 226 8.33 -0.74 -7.47
C PRO A 226 7.66 -2.02 -7.98
N TYR A 227 8.39 -3.14 -8.02
CA TYR A 227 7.89 -4.45 -8.43
C TYR A 227 7.45 -5.33 -7.27
N SER A 228 7.79 -4.95 -6.05
CA SER A 228 7.55 -5.66 -4.80
C SER A 228 6.28 -5.16 -4.10
N LYS A 229 5.68 -6.01 -3.27
CA LYS A 229 4.67 -5.56 -2.29
C LYS A 229 5.23 -4.55 -1.27
N HIS A 230 6.55 -4.44 -1.15
CA HIS A 230 7.23 -3.43 -0.34
C HIS A 230 7.19 -2.02 -0.95
N PHE A 231 6.62 -1.87 -2.14
CA PHE A 231 6.28 -0.57 -2.71
C PHE A 231 5.41 0.30 -1.79
N HIS A 232 4.76 -0.31 -0.80
CA HIS A 232 4.04 0.42 0.24
C HIS A 232 4.91 1.41 1.03
N VAL A 233 6.22 1.24 1.06
CA VAL A 233 7.15 2.22 1.67
C VAL A 233 6.96 3.61 1.06
N PHE A 234 6.76 3.68 -0.25
CA PHE A 234 6.45 4.94 -0.96
C PHE A 234 4.95 5.28 -0.97
N MET A 235 4.10 4.25 -1.09
CA MET A 235 2.69 4.46 -1.42
C MET A 235 1.75 4.49 -0.21
N SER A 236 2.16 3.98 0.97
CA SER A 236 1.24 3.88 2.11
C SER A 236 0.84 5.24 2.69
N VAL A 237 1.79 6.17 2.84
CA VAL A 237 1.50 7.51 3.37
C VAL A 237 0.61 8.30 2.43
N PRO A 238 0.92 8.42 1.11
CA PRO A 238 0.01 9.00 0.14
C PRO A 238 -1.36 8.31 0.11
N ASN A 239 -1.39 6.98 0.19
CA ASN A 239 -2.64 6.22 0.20
C ASN A 239 -3.54 6.55 1.39
N VAL A 240 -2.98 6.68 2.58
CA VAL A 240 -3.75 7.09 3.77
C VAL A 240 -4.27 8.52 3.61
N PHE A 241 -3.47 9.42 3.04
CA PHE A 241 -3.90 10.79 2.77
C PHE A 241 -5.09 10.86 1.83
N VAL A 242 -5.11 10.05 0.76
CA VAL A 242 -6.22 10.04 -0.21
C VAL A 242 -7.35 9.08 0.18
N SER A 243 -7.20 8.34 1.27
CA SER A 243 -8.19 7.36 1.71
C SER A 243 -9.53 8.01 2.05
N ARG A 244 -10.56 7.17 2.14
CA ARG A 244 -11.90 7.61 2.51
C ARG A 244 -11.92 8.13 3.96
N ILE A 245 -12.45 9.34 4.14
CA ILE A 245 -12.63 9.98 5.46
C ILE A 245 -14.09 9.99 5.94
N GLU A 246 -15.03 9.72 5.03
CA GLU A 246 -16.43 9.54 5.35
C GLU A 246 -16.66 8.21 6.10
N PRO A 247 -17.77 8.10 6.87
CA PRO A 247 -18.14 6.85 7.53
C PRO A 247 -18.16 5.67 6.56
N LEU A 248 -17.63 4.52 6.97
CA LEU A 248 -17.47 3.35 6.09
C LEU A 248 -18.81 2.84 5.54
N GLY A 249 -19.91 3.02 6.27
CA GLY A 249 -21.25 2.63 5.83
C GLY A 249 -21.89 3.58 4.81
N LYS A 250 -21.33 4.79 4.60
CA LYS A 250 -21.83 5.70 3.58
C LYS A 250 -21.43 5.20 2.20
N VAL A 251 -22.40 5.01 1.33
CA VAL A 251 -22.18 4.64 -0.08
C VAL A 251 -22.08 5.90 -0.94
N ASP A 252 -21.09 5.97 -1.84
CA ASP A 252 -20.96 7.07 -2.78
C ASP A 252 -22.04 6.96 -3.85
N ASN A 253 -22.71 8.08 -4.17
CA ASN A 253 -23.65 8.14 -5.28
C ASN A 253 -22.90 8.12 -6.62
N MET A 254 -23.59 7.76 -7.68
CA MET A 254 -23.18 7.94 -9.06
C MET A 254 -23.82 9.23 -9.59
N ASP A 255 -23.00 10.24 -9.89
CA ASP A 255 -23.48 11.57 -10.22
C ASP A 255 -24.30 11.58 -11.52
N ASN A 256 -23.92 10.77 -12.50
CA ASN A 256 -24.64 10.59 -13.76
C ASN A 256 -26.06 10.05 -13.51
N ILE A 257 -26.20 8.97 -12.70
CA ILE A 257 -27.52 8.41 -12.32
C ILE A 257 -28.31 9.43 -11.51
N THR A 258 -27.67 10.18 -10.62
CA THR A 258 -28.33 11.20 -9.81
C THR A 258 -28.92 12.31 -10.69
N LYS A 259 -28.23 12.72 -11.76
CA LYS A 259 -28.76 13.68 -12.76
C LYS A 259 -30.01 13.14 -13.43
N GLU A 260 -29.97 11.89 -13.95
CA GLU A 260 -31.09 11.27 -14.64
C GLU A 260 -32.31 11.14 -13.71
N VAL A 261 -32.11 10.64 -12.49
CA VAL A 261 -33.22 10.53 -11.51
C VAL A 261 -33.83 11.89 -11.18
N LYS A 262 -33.02 12.94 -11.04
CA LYS A 262 -33.54 14.29 -10.81
C LYS A 262 -34.40 14.79 -11.98
N LEU A 263 -33.97 14.55 -13.22
CA LEU A 263 -34.74 14.90 -14.42
C LEU A 263 -36.06 14.11 -14.49
N MET A 264 -36.06 12.85 -14.09
CA MET A 264 -37.27 12.03 -14.02
C MET A 264 -38.28 12.53 -12.96
N LEU A 265 -37.77 13.03 -11.83
CA LEU A 265 -38.59 13.53 -10.72
C LEU A 265 -39.08 14.98 -10.94
N ASP A 266 -38.32 15.78 -11.66
CA ASP A 266 -38.67 17.16 -12.03
C ASP A 266 -38.37 17.40 -13.52
N PRO A 267 -39.34 17.08 -14.40
CA PRO A 267 -39.19 17.31 -15.84
C PRO A 267 -39.02 18.79 -16.24
N SER A 268 -39.27 19.73 -15.33
CA SER A 268 -39.07 21.16 -15.53
C SER A 268 -37.67 21.65 -15.17
N ALA A 269 -36.84 20.76 -14.57
CA ALA A 269 -35.45 21.08 -14.26
C ALA A 269 -34.73 21.47 -15.56
N PRO A 270 -33.93 22.57 -15.58
CA PRO A 270 -33.22 22.95 -16.77
C PRO A 270 -32.31 21.82 -17.25
N MET A 271 -32.61 21.30 -18.43
CA MET A 271 -31.66 20.43 -19.11
C MET A 271 -30.40 21.26 -19.34
N ASP A 272 -29.29 20.85 -18.74
CA ASP A 272 -28.00 21.45 -19.00
C ASP A 272 -27.70 21.24 -20.49
N SER A 273 -27.94 22.31 -21.30
CA SER A 273 -27.78 22.29 -22.74
C SER A 273 -26.31 22.28 -23.18
N GLY A 274 -25.44 21.90 -22.26
CA GLY A 274 -24.03 21.60 -22.51
C GLY A 274 -23.88 20.32 -23.30
N ALA A 275 -23.00 20.31 -24.28
CA ALA A 275 -22.64 19.25 -25.19
C ALA A 275 -22.93 17.84 -24.67
N GLU A 276 -23.42 16.97 -25.55
CA GLU A 276 -23.57 15.54 -25.27
C GLU A 276 -22.33 14.99 -24.54
N GLU A 277 -22.40 14.94 -23.21
CA GLU A 277 -21.35 14.28 -22.43
C GLU A 277 -21.36 12.80 -22.87
N PRO A 278 -20.22 12.23 -23.26
CA PRO A 278 -20.17 10.83 -23.65
C PRO A 278 -20.75 10.00 -22.50
N ILE A 279 -21.63 9.05 -22.84
CA ILE A 279 -22.26 8.15 -21.87
C ILE A 279 -21.13 7.43 -21.10
N GLU A 280 -20.91 7.82 -19.85
CA GLU A 280 -19.93 7.18 -18.99
C GLU A 280 -20.39 5.78 -18.62
N LYS A 281 -19.51 4.79 -18.80
CA LYS A 281 -19.71 3.41 -18.38
C LYS A 281 -20.02 3.34 -16.89
N PHE A 282 -21.09 2.65 -16.52
CA PHE A 282 -21.48 2.47 -15.12
C PHE A 282 -20.58 1.45 -14.41
N GLY A 283 -20.02 1.85 -13.28
CA GLY A 283 -19.20 0.98 -12.45
C GLY A 283 -17.83 0.63 -13.04
N VAL A 284 -17.34 -0.57 -12.73
CA VAL A 284 -15.98 -1.06 -13.03
C VAL A 284 -16.07 -2.45 -13.62
N SER A 285 -15.62 -2.62 -14.87
CA SER A 285 -15.45 -3.94 -15.49
C SER A 285 -13.98 -4.35 -15.55
N ASP A 286 -13.08 -3.42 -15.81
CA ASP A 286 -11.66 -3.68 -15.94
C ASP A 286 -10.82 -2.67 -15.14
N ALA A 287 -9.51 -2.88 -15.06
CA ALA A 287 -8.60 -2.13 -14.20
C ALA A 287 -8.51 -0.63 -14.55
N ASN A 288 -8.72 -0.25 -15.80
CA ASN A 288 -8.74 1.16 -16.22
C ASN A 288 -10.08 1.88 -15.90
N ASP A 289 -11.14 1.16 -15.55
CA ASP A 289 -12.40 1.75 -15.09
C ASP A 289 -12.37 2.19 -13.62
N VAL A 290 -11.36 1.74 -12.85
CA VAL A 290 -11.23 2.14 -11.45
C VAL A 290 -10.90 3.62 -11.33
N ASN A 291 -11.30 4.26 -10.24
CA ASN A 291 -10.81 5.60 -9.96
C ASN A 291 -9.35 5.56 -9.46
N TRP A 292 -8.65 6.67 -9.61
CA TRP A 292 -7.24 6.77 -9.25
C TRP A 292 -6.94 6.45 -7.77
N VAL A 293 -7.89 6.68 -6.86
CA VAL A 293 -7.75 6.33 -5.43
C VAL A 293 -7.77 4.80 -5.26
N ASN A 294 -8.66 4.09 -5.97
CA ASN A 294 -8.70 2.63 -5.94
C ASN A 294 -7.45 2.00 -6.56
N TYR A 295 -6.89 2.62 -7.60
CA TYR A 295 -5.60 2.20 -8.15
C TYR A 295 -4.44 2.44 -7.15
N MET A 296 -4.41 3.59 -6.47
CA MET A 296 -3.49 3.87 -5.37
C MET A 296 -3.61 2.83 -4.24
N ASN A 297 -4.83 2.47 -3.86
CA ASN A 297 -5.12 1.40 -2.91
C ASN A 297 -4.48 0.06 -3.34
N ALA A 298 -4.61 -0.29 -4.63
CA ALA A 298 -4.07 -1.54 -5.17
C ALA A 298 -2.53 -1.55 -5.16
N LEU A 299 -1.88 -0.42 -5.51
CA LEU A 299 -0.42 -0.26 -5.46
C LEU A 299 0.12 -0.33 -4.03
N SER A 300 -0.63 0.19 -3.06
CA SER A 300 -0.22 0.24 -1.65
C SER A 300 -0.43 -1.08 -0.92
N CYS A 301 -1.20 -2.01 -1.49
CA CYS A 301 -1.55 -3.27 -0.84
C CYS A 301 -0.31 -4.15 -0.59
N THR A 302 -0.02 -4.43 0.69
CA THR A 302 1.12 -5.27 1.14
C THR A 302 0.82 -6.76 1.14
N GLU A 303 -0.37 -7.17 0.73
CA GLU A 303 -0.82 -8.57 0.78
C GLU A 303 -0.77 -9.19 2.19
N CYS A 304 -0.85 -8.38 3.24
CA CYS A 304 -0.70 -8.84 4.62
C CYS A 304 -1.81 -9.80 5.11
N GLY A 305 -2.92 -9.88 4.39
CA GLY A 305 -4.03 -10.80 4.64
C GLY A 305 -4.91 -10.48 5.85
N ARG A 306 -4.76 -9.31 6.50
CA ARG A 306 -5.64 -8.91 7.61
C ARG A 306 -7.10 -8.81 7.16
N CYS A 307 -7.35 -8.18 6.02
CA CYS A 307 -8.69 -8.03 5.44
C CYS A 307 -9.38 -9.38 5.14
N THR A 308 -8.64 -10.35 4.61
CA THR A 308 -9.15 -11.71 4.32
C THR A 308 -9.43 -12.47 5.61
N ALA A 309 -8.57 -12.33 6.62
CA ALA A 309 -8.72 -13.03 7.90
C ALA A 309 -9.96 -12.60 8.71
N VAL A 310 -10.48 -11.40 8.49
CA VAL A 310 -11.69 -10.88 9.16
C VAL A 310 -12.93 -10.89 8.26
N CYS A 311 -12.79 -11.33 7.01
CA CYS A 311 -13.91 -11.35 6.06
C CYS A 311 -14.88 -12.48 6.39
N PRO A 312 -16.16 -12.19 6.73
CA PRO A 312 -17.15 -13.23 7.04
C PRO A 312 -17.32 -14.24 5.90
N ALA A 313 -17.35 -13.77 4.65
CA ALA A 313 -17.47 -14.63 3.49
C ALA A 313 -16.28 -15.62 3.39
N ASN A 314 -15.04 -15.13 3.59
CA ASN A 314 -13.86 -15.99 3.57
C ASN A 314 -13.83 -16.98 4.74
N ILE A 315 -14.19 -16.53 5.94
CA ILE A 315 -14.23 -17.37 7.15
C ILE A 315 -15.23 -18.53 6.99
N THR A 316 -16.33 -18.28 6.30
CA THR A 316 -17.40 -19.30 6.05
C THR A 316 -17.14 -20.16 4.81
N GLY A 317 -15.95 -20.03 4.18
CA GLY A 317 -15.55 -20.86 3.05
C GLY A 317 -16.02 -20.38 1.68
N LYS A 318 -16.55 -19.17 1.56
CA LYS A 318 -16.85 -18.55 0.27
C LYS A 318 -15.57 -18.14 -0.45
N LEU A 319 -15.62 -18.04 -1.78
CA LEU A 319 -14.44 -17.75 -2.62
C LEU A 319 -13.85 -16.35 -2.40
N LEU A 320 -14.62 -15.40 -1.88
CA LEU A 320 -14.16 -14.02 -1.72
C LEU A 320 -12.95 -13.90 -0.78
N SER A 321 -11.87 -13.33 -1.31
CA SER A 321 -10.75 -12.77 -0.56
C SER A 321 -10.60 -11.28 -0.88
N PRO A 322 -10.89 -10.35 0.05
CA PRO A 322 -10.71 -8.92 -0.19
C PRO A 322 -9.28 -8.55 -0.57
N ARG A 323 -8.27 -9.30 -0.11
CA ARG A 323 -6.88 -9.16 -0.53
C ARG A 323 -6.71 -9.45 -2.01
N LYS A 324 -7.29 -10.55 -2.51
CA LYS A 324 -7.23 -10.96 -3.92
C LYS A 324 -7.77 -9.86 -4.83
N ILE A 325 -8.91 -9.24 -4.48
CA ILE A 325 -9.49 -8.14 -5.26
C ILE A 325 -8.46 -7.04 -5.55
N MET A 326 -7.71 -6.60 -4.53
CA MET A 326 -6.69 -5.56 -4.69
C MET A 326 -5.46 -6.06 -5.47
N MET A 327 -5.08 -7.32 -5.27
CA MET A 327 -3.97 -7.93 -6.00
C MET A 327 -4.28 -8.04 -7.49
N ASP A 328 -5.50 -8.44 -7.85
CA ASP A 328 -5.92 -8.61 -9.23
C ASP A 328 -6.03 -7.27 -9.96
N VAL A 329 -6.56 -6.22 -9.32
CA VAL A 329 -6.55 -4.86 -9.88
C VAL A 329 -5.11 -4.41 -10.20
N ARG A 330 -4.17 -4.59 -9.26
CA ARG A 330 -2.77 -4.23 -9.48
C ARG A 330 -2.14 -5.05 -10.61
N ALA A 331 -2.37 -6.36 -10.62
CA ALA A 331 -1.84 -7.27 -11.64
C ALA A 331 -2.39 -6.92 -13.02
N ARG A 332 -3.72 -6.74 -13.13
CA ARG A 332 -4.39 -6.40 -14.38
C ARG A 332 -3.96 -5.04 -14.94
N MET A 333 -3.85 -4.01 -14.11
CA MET A 333 -3.35 -2.70 -14.54
C MET A 333 -1.90 -2.80 -15.05
N LYS A 334 -1.05 -3.60 -14.39
CA LYS A 334 0.32 -3.85 -14.84
C LYS A 334 0.35 -4.58 -16.19
N GLU A 335 -0.52 -5.55 -16.40
CA GLU A 335 -0.65 -6.30 -17.68
C GLU A 335 -1.07 -5.37 -18.81
N LYS A 336 -2.07 -4.52 -18.59
CA LYS A 336 -2.56 -3.56 -19.60
C LYS A 336 -1.60 -2.39 -19.85
N SER A 337 -0.68 -2.10 -18.94
CA SER A 337 0.10 -0.87 -18.93
C SER A 337 0.77 -0.56 -20.27
N ASP A 338 1.41 -1.55 -20.90
CA ASP A 338 2.15 -1.33 -22.16
C ASP A 338 1.21 -1.04 -23.33
N GLY A 339 0.05 -1.68 -23.37
CA GLY A 339 -1.00 -1.42 -24.37
C GLY A 339 -1.60 -0.02 -24.17
N LEU A 340 -1.95 0.34 -22.94
CA LEU A 340 -2.47 1.67 -22.61
C LEU A 340 -1.48 2.79 -22.95
N ILE A 341 -0.18 2.56 -22.74
CA ILE A 341 0.85 3.56 -23.07
C ILE A 341 1.00 3.72 -24.59
N ARG A 342 0.89 2.65 -25.37
CA ARG A 342 1.06 2.68 -26.84
C ARG A 342 -0.19 3.16 -27.56
N GLU A 343 -1.37 2.69 -27.17
CA GLU A 343 -2.63 2.79 -27.92
C GLU A 343 -3.66 3.70 -27.23
N GLY A 344 -3.39 4.09 -25.96
CA GLY A 344 -4.28 4.99 -25.21
C GLY A 344 -5.40 4.25 -24.48
N ALA A 345 -6.41 5.03 -24.03
CA ALA A 345 -7.50 4.54 -23.19
C ALA A 345 -8.39 3.46 -23.84
N ASN A 346 -8.40 3.39 -25.17
CA ASN A 346 -9.21 2.45 -25.95
C ASN A 346 -8.53 1.10 -26.15
N PHE A 347 -7.32 0.89 -25.59
CA PHE A 347 -6.64 -0.39 -25.67
C PHE A 347 -7.47 -1.51 -25.05
N ASP A 348 -7.73 -2.55 -25.86
CA ASP A 348 -8.45 -3.76 -25.47
C ASP A 348 -7.65 -4.99 -25.87
N ASP A 349 -7.39 -5.88 -24.93
CA ASP A 349 -6.70 -7.15 -25.12
C ASP A 349 -7.67 -8.36 -25.03
N GLY A 350 -8.97 -8.10 -25.05
CA GLY A 350 -10.03 -9.13 -24.99
C GLY A 350 -10.23 -9.72 -23.59
N LYS A 351 -9.55 -9.19 -22.53
CA LYS A 351 -9.72 -9.63 -21.15
C LYS A 351 -10.36 -8.55 -20.29
N SER A 352 -11.10 -8.98 -19.28
CA SER A 352 -11.74 -8.11 -18.30
C SER A 352 -11.38 -8.52 -16.88
N LEU A 353 -11.31 -7.56 -15.96
CA LEU A 353 -11.05 -7.85 -14.55
C LEU A 353 -12.17 -8.73 -13.97
N ILE A 354 -13.43 -8.44 -14.32
CA ILE A 354 -14.58 -9.30 -14.00
C ILE A 354 -14.68 -10.42 -15.04
N GLY A 355 -14.71 -11.65 -14.58
CA GLY A 355 -14.78 -12.86 -15.39
C GLY A 355 -13.44 -13.56 -15.53
N ASP A 356 -12.39 -12.86 -15.97
CA ASP A 356 -11.06 -13.48 -16.18
C ASP A 356 -10.22 -13.56 -14.90
N TYR A 357 -10.38 -12.60 -13.97
CA TYR A 357 -9.59 -12.51 -12.74
C TYR A 357 -10.47 -12.64 -11.49
N ILE A 358 -11.60 -11.97 -11.47
CA ILE A 358 -12.54 -11.93 -10.35
C ILE A 358 -13.88 -12.48 -10.81
N SER A 359 -14.34 -13.57 -10.20
CA SER A 359 -15.62 -14.19 -10.55
C SER A 359 -16.81 -13.39 -10.00
N GLU A 360 -17.97 -13.51 -10.63
CA GLU A 360 -19.23 -12.93 -10.13
C GLU A 360 -19.57 -13.49 -8.74
N GLU A 361 -19.28 -14.77 -8.48
CA GLU A 361 -19.50 -15.41 -7.18
C GLU A 361 -18.68 -14.72 -6.07
N GLU A 362 -17.40 -14.38 -6.33
CA GLU A 362 -16.57 -13.64 -5.38
C GLU A 362 -17.20 -12.27 -5.06
N LEU A 363 -17.69 -11.57 -6.07
CA LEU A 363 -18.31 -10.26 -5.89
C LEU A 363 -19.60 -10.36 -5.05
N TRP A 364 -20.48 -11.30 -5.39
CA TRP A 364 -21.77 -11.47 -4.69
C TRP A 364 -21.64 -12.09 -3.30
N ALA A 365 -20.53 -12.74 -2.97
CA ALA A 365 -20.25 -13.22 -1.62
C ALA A 365 -19.97 -12.07 -0.62
N CYS A 366 -19.70 -10.84 -1.07
CA CYS A 366 -19.46 -9.71 -0.18
C CYS A 366 -20.75 -9.24 0.50
N THR A 367 -20.77 -9.22 1.84
CA THR A 367 -21.90 -8.72 2.64
C THR A 367 -21.86 -7.22 2.91
N MET A 368 -20.89 -6.49 2.34
CA MET A 368 -20.67 -5.05 2.54
C MET A 368 -20.49 -4.62 4.01
N CYS A 369 -20.06 -5.54 4.88
CA CYS A 369 -19.89 -5.30 6.33
C CYS A 369 -18.72 -4.36 6.70
N ASN A 370 -17.87 -3.98 5.74
CA ASN A 370 -16.70 -3.11 5.91
C ASN A 370 -15.60 -3.61 6.88
N ALA A 371 -15.69 -4.84 7.40
CA ALA A 371 -14.67 -5.40 8.30
C ALA A 371 -13.26 -5.35 7.70
N CYS A 372 -13.12 -5.65 6.40
CA CYS A 372 -11.85 -5.61 5.68
C CYS A 372 -11.26 -4.19 5.58
N ALA A 373 -12.07 -3.16 5.31
CA ALA A 373 -11.64 -1.77 5.27
C ALA A 373 -11.26 -1.26 6.67
N GLN A 374 -12.03 -1.64 7.68
CA GLN A 374 -11.76 -1.29 9.07
C GLN A 374 -10.43 -1.89 9.57
N GLU A 375 -10.13 -3.14 9.19
CA GLU A 375 -8.92 -3.85 9.62
C GLU A 375 -7.67 -3.47 8.81
N CYS A 376 -7.84 -2.82 7.65
CA CYS A 376 -6.71 -2.45 6.81
C CYS A 376 -5.83 -1.39 7.50
N PRO A 377 -4.51 -1.66 7.68
CA PRO A 377 -3.62 -0.75 8.39
C PRO A 377 -3.32 0.55 7.62
N ILE A 378 -3.63 0.59 6.33
CA ILE A 378 -3.39 1.75 5.45
C ILE A 378 -4.68 2.23 4.78
N ASN A 379 -5.83 1.97 5.38
CA ASN A 379 -7.15 2.48 4.97
C ASN A 379 -7.59 2.10 3.54
N ILE A 380 -7.20 0.94 3.01
CA ILE A 380 -7.72 0.44 1.72
C ILE A 380 -9.21 0.12 1.88
N ASN A 381 -10.03 0.58 0.93
CA ASN A 381 -11.47 0.35 0.92
C ASN A 381 -11.88 -0.63 -0.19
N GLN A 382 -11.77 -1.92 0.10
CA GLN A 382 -12.14 -2.99 -0.82
C GLN A 382 -13.67 -3.02 -1.10
N PRO A 383 -14.56 -2.80 -0.11
CA PRO A 383 -16.00 -2.83 -0.37
C PRO A 383 -16.48 -1.81 -1.41
N SER A 384 -15.91 -0.60 -1.45
CA SER A 384 -16.30 0.40 -2.44
C SER A 384 -16.00 -0.09 -3.87
N LEU A 385 -14.86 -0.73 -4.08
CA LEU A 385 -14.49 -1.28 -5.37
C LEU A 385 -15.39 -2.46 -5.76
N ILE A 386 -15.69 -3.37 -4.83
CA ILE A 386 -16.61 -4.48 -5.04
C ILE A 386 -18.00 -3.95 -5.41
N LEU A 387 -18.45 -2.88 -4.78
CA LEU A 387 -19.73 -2.24 -5.11
C LEU A 387 -19.72 -1.69 -6.54
N ASP A 388 -18.63 -1.02 -6.95
CA ASP A 388 -18.52 -0.49 -8.31
C ASP A 388 -18.49 -1.61 -9.37
N MET A 389 -17.89 -2.75 -9.05
CA MET A 389 -17.95 -3.95 -9.91
C MET A 389 -19.38 -4.52 -10.00
N ARG A 390 -20.12 -4.57 -8.89
CA ARG A 390 -21.54 -4.98 -8.88
C ARG A 390 -22.41 -3.99 -9.66
N ARG A 391 -22.14 -2.69 -9.58
CA ARG A 391 -22.84 -1.67 -10.38
C ARG A 391 -22.69 -1.94 -11.88
N TYR A 392 -21.48 -2.30 -12.33
CA TYR A 392 -21.28 -2.71 -13.69
C TYR A 392 -22.12 -3.93 -14.07
N LEU A 393 -22.11 -4.98 -13.26
CA LEU A 393 -22.87 -6.20 -13.54
C LEU A 393 -24.39 -5.90 -13.63
N VAL A 394 -24.93 -5.09 -12.75
CA VAL A 394 -26.37 -4.81 -12.71
C VAL A 394 -26.77 -3.81 -13.79
N LEU A 395 -26.05 -2.70 -13.92
CA LEU A 395 -26.47 -1.56 -14.76
C LEU A 395 -26.08 -1.74 -16.22
N GLU A 396 -24.94 -2.38 -16.50
CA GLU A 396 -24.45 -2.57 -17.87
C GLU A 396 -24.78 -3.99 -18.42
N GLN A 397 -24.74 -4.99 -17.55
CA GLN A 397 -24.89 -6.39 -17.97
C GLN A 397 -26.24 -6.98 -17.61
N SER A 398 -27.08 -6.25 -16.86
CA SER A 398 -28.36 -6.75 -16.30
C SER A 398 -28.21 -8.09 -15.57
N LYS A 399 -27.06 -8.32 -14.95
CA LYS A 399 -26.70 -9.56 -14.26
C LYS A 399 -26.75 -9.39 -12.75
N ALA A 400 -27.62 -10.15 -12.10
CA ALA A 400 -27.64 -10.33 -10.66
C ALA A 400 -28.06 -11.76 -10.31
N PRO A 401 -27.75 -12.28 -9.10
CA PRO A 401 -28.31 -13.53 -8.61
C PRO A 401 -29.84 -13.52 -8.68
N SER A 402 -30.46 -14.66 -9.05
CA SER A 402 -31.92 -14.76 -9.31
C SER A 402 -32.78 -14.22 -8.16
N GLY A 403 -32.40 -14.47 -6.89
CA GLY A 403 -33.12 -13.94 -5.73
C GLY A 403 -33.08 -12.41 -5.62
N LEU A 404 -31.99 -11.77 -6.08
CA LEU A 404 -31.89 -10.31 -6.13
C LEU A 404 -32.71 -9.74 -7.29
N ASN A 405 -32.78 -10.40 -8.45
CA ASN A 405 -33.62 -9.96 -9.57
C ASN A 405 -35.09 -9.89 -9.16
N THR A 406 -35.58 -10.91 -8.43
CA THR A 406 -36.94 -10.89 -7.86
C THR A 406 -37.15 -9.73 -6.91
N ALA A 407 -36.18 -9.50 -6.00
CA ALA A 407 -36.26 -8.39 -5.05
C ALA A 407 -36.22 -7.01 -5.75
N PHE A 408 -35.42 -6.86 -6.81
CA PHE A 408 -35.36 -5.63 -7.62
C PHE A 408 -36.69 -5.37 -8.32
N ALA A 409 -37.26 -6.38 -8.99
CA ALA A 409 -38.57 -6.26 -9.62
C ALA A 409 -39.69 -5.91 -8.61
N ASN A 410 -39.64 -6.49 -7.41
CA ASN A 410 -40.59 -6.17 -6.36
C ASN A 410 -40.41 -4.75 -5.82
N ILE A 411 -39.18 -4.28 -5.63
CA ILE A 411 -38.91 -2.90 -5.19
C ILE A 411 -39.41 -1.90 -6.23
N GLU A 412 -39.15 -2.18 -7.51
CA GLU A 412 -39.58 -1.35 -8.64
C GLU A 412 -41.12 -1.26 -8.72
N ASN A 413 -41.83 -2.39 -8.62
CA ASN A 413 -43.27 -2.46 -8.83
C ASN A 413 -44.07 -2.20 -7.55
N ASN A 414 -43.60 -2.61 -6.38
CA ASN A 414 -44.32 -2.57 -5.11
C ASN A 414 -43.68 -1.66 -4.05
N GLY A 415 -42.49 -1.07 -4.33
CA GLY A 415 -41.72 -0.27 -3.37
C GLY A 415 -41.16 -1.06 -2.18
N ALA A 416 -41.15 -2.41 -2.24
CA ALA A 416 -40.66 -3.31 -1.21
C ALA A 416 -40.07 -4.58 -1.86
N PRO A 417 -39.12 -5.32 -1.23
CA PRO A 417 -38.46 -6.48 -1.83
C PRO A 417 -39.32 -7.76 -1.90
N TRP A 418 -40.60 -7.70 -1.53
CA TRP A 418 -41.59 -8.82 -1.58
C TRP A 418 -42.82 -8.44 -2.36
N GLN A 419 -43.61 -9.46 -2.75
CA GLN A 419 -44.75 -9.35 -3.65
C GLN A 419 -46.06 -8.93 -2.94
N PHE A 420 -46.00 -8.01 -2.01
CA PHE A 420 -47.23 -7.49 -1.35
C PHE A 420 -47.54 -6.08 -1.85
N SER A 421 -48.84 -5.77 -1.98
CA SER A 421 -49.29 -4.42 -2.32
C SER A 421 -48.76 -3.40 -1.30
N PRO A 422 -48.40 -2.16 -1.72
CA PRO A 422 -48.11 -1.06 -0.80
C PRO A 422 -49.25 -0.82 0.20
N GLU A 423 -50.48 -1.13 -0.17
CA GLU A 423 -51.70 -1.01 0.70
C GLU A 423 -51.60 -1.98 1.89
N ASP A 424 -51.05 -3.18 1.69
CA ASP A 424 -50.88 -4.19 2.74
C ASP A 424 -49.75 -3.90 3.72
N ARG A 425 -48.97 -2.88 3.46
CA ARG A 425 -47.75 -2.57 4.24
C ARG A 425 -48.00 -2.33 5.71
N MET A 426 -49.18 -1.80 6.07
CA MET A 426 -49.58 -1.47 7.44
C MET A 426 -50.44 -2.54 8.13
N ASN A 427 -50.77 -3.64 7.45
CA ASN A 427 -51.64 -4.70 8.00
C ASN A 427 -51.07 -5.27 9.32
N TRP A 428 -49.77 -5.34 9.49
CA TRP A 428 -49.14 -5.77 10.74
C TRP A 428 -49.44 -4.85 11.94
N ALA A 429 -49.82 -3.59 11.70
CA ALA A 429 -50.09 -2.59 12.73
C ALA A 429 -51.58 -2.57 13.12
N GLU A 430 -52.47 -3.22 12.38
CA GLU A 430 -53.90 -3.20 12.66
C GLU A 430 -54.24 -3.74 14.07
N GLU A 431 -53.56 -4.81 14.50
CA GLU A 431 -53.72 -5.37 15.84
C GLU A 431 -53.28 -4.43 16.98
N LEU A 432 -52.31 -3.53 16.69
CA LEU A 432 -51.82 -2.55 17.66
C LEU A 432 -52.87 -1.46 17.93
N TYR A 433 -53.57 -1.04 16.88
CA TYR A 433 -54.61 -0.01 17.00
C TYR A 433 -55.92 -0.56 17.59
N LEU A 434 -56.19 -1.88 17.51
CA LEU A 434 -57.32 -2.52 18.12
C LEU A 434 -57.22 -2.63 19.65
N ASN A 435 -56.01 -2.61 20.19
CA ASN A 435 -55.74 -2.69 21.63
C ASN A 435 -55.77 -1.32 22.35
N GLU A 436 -55.90 -0.22 21.62
CA GLU A 436 -56.01 1.15 22.20
C GLU A 436 -57.43 1.65 22.33
N LYS A 437 -58.46 0.81 22.06
CA LYS A 437 -59.88 1.08 22.30
C LYS A 437 -60.36 0.23 23.45
#